data_54061c143279e5cfb8f29d8825b0d7d1
#
_entry.id   54061c143279e5cfb8f29d8825b0d7d1
#
_cell.length_a   1.000
_cell.length_b   1.000
_cell.length_c   1.000
_cell.angle_alpha   90.00
_cell.angle_beta   90.00
_cell.angle_gamma   90.00
#
_symmetry.space_group_name_H-M   'P 1'
#
loop_
_entity.id
_entity.type
_entity.pdbx_description
1 polymer ?
#
loop_
_entity_poly.entity_id
_entity_poly.type
_entity_poly.pdbx_seq_one_letter_code
_entity_poly.pdbx_strand_id
1 'polypeptide(L)'
;TDLARRLPELAGVVGVPAITWIGQNAGWRIAYGVVSLLFALTFLAVAAFVPRSAADEHATVGRELRAFRSPQLWIVMGLGAVGFGGFFAVYSYISPLVQNVTGLPESAVPLVLVVVGLGMVVGGVLGGHLADHSVKRTIYIGMLALIGALLVTVFTAQWVWGVFLGAFLLGATSSAIPPAVQTRLMDVAGDARTIAAALNHSAFHIGNSIG
;
A
#
# COMPACT_ATOMS: atom_id res chain seq x y z
N THR A 1 -6.56 19.79 -3.60
CA THR A 1 -5.53 19.99 -4.64
C THR A 1 -4.88 18.65 -4.99
N ASP A 2 -4.70 18.34 -6.27
CA ASP A 2 -4.15 17.07 -6.78
C ASP A 2 -2.77 16.73 -6.18
N LEU A 3 -2.00 17.74 -5.80
CA LEU A 3 -0.70 17.55 -5.16
C LEU A 3 -0.81 16.80 -3.83
N ALA A 4 -1.77 17.15 -2.97
CA ALA A 4 -1.94 16.50 -1.66
C ALA A 4 -2.30 15.01 -1.77
N ARG A 5 -2.97 14.60 -2.84
CA ARG A 5 -3.29 13.19 -3.12
C ARG A 5 -2.09 12.39 -3.60
N ARG A 6 -1.11 13.05 -4.26
CA ARG A 6 0.09 12.41 -4.82
C ARG A 6 1.27 12.35 -3.84
N LEU A 7 1.25 13.15 -2.77
CA LEU A 7 2.35 13.18 -1.78
C LEU A 7 2.65 11.82 -1.14
N PRO A 8 1.67 11.00 -0.73
CA PRO A 8 1.95 9.68 -0.15
C PRO A 8 2.65 8.73 -1.13
N GLU A 9 2.27 8.77 -2.41
CA GLU A 9 2.87 7.94 -3.45
C GLU A 9 4.31 8.37 -3.74
N LEU A 10 4.55 9.67 -3.83
CA LEU A 10 5.90 10.23 -3.99
C LEU A 10 6.80 9.91 -2.79
N ALA A 11 6.24 9.95 -1.58
CA ALA A 11 6.97 9.55 -0.37
C ALA A 11 7.38 8.07 -0.42
N GLY A 12 6.54 7.18 -0.97
CA GLY A 12 6.88 5.77 -1.20
C GLY A 12 7.99 5.57 -2.23
N VAL A 13 7.95 6.32 -3.34
CA VAL A 13 8.97 6.25 -4.42
C VAL A 13 10.35 6.67 -3.93
N VAL A 14 10.43 7.70 -3.10
CA VAL A 14 11.71 8.27 -2.65
C VAL A 14 12.09 7.78 -1.26
N GLY A 15 11.14 7.70 -0.33
CA GLY A 15 11.38 7.44 1.08
C GLY A 15 11.97 6.05 1.33
N VAL A 16 11.32 5.01 0.83
CA VAL A 16 11.77 3.62 1.06
C VAL A 16 13.14 3.36 0.43
N PRO A 17 13.40 3.70 -0.85
CA PRO A 17 14.73 3.55 -1.44
C PRO A 17 15.82 4.36 -0.73
N ALA A 18 15.52 5.60 -0.32
CA ALA A 18 16.47 6.45 0.38
C ALA A 18 16.85 5.86 1.76
N ILE A 19 15.88 5.40 2.54
CA ILE A 19 16.15 4.76 3.84
C ILE A 19 16.89 3.43 3.66
N THR A 20 16.57 2.64 2.62
CA THR A 20 17.29 1.41 2.29
C THR A 20 18.75 1.72 1.96
N TRP A 21 19.00 2.71 1.12
CA TRP A 21 20.36 3.16 0.77
C TRP A 21 21.15 3.65 1.99
N ILE A 22 20.52 4.46 2.87
CA ILE A 22 21.13 4.91 4.12
C ILE A 22 21.46 3.71 5.01
N GLY A 23 20.56 2.75 5.12
CA GLY A 23 20.76 1.53 5.90
C GLY A 23 21.95 0.70 5.43
N GLN A 24 22.13 0.57 4.11
CA GLN A 24 23.25 -0.15 3.49
C GLN A 24 24.59 0.57 3.67
N ASN A 25 24.64 1.90 3.59
CA ASN A 25 25.89 2.67 3.61
C ASN A 25 26.30 3.21 5.00
N ALA A 26 25.31 3.59 5.83
CA ALA A 26 25.54 4.21 7.14
C ALA A 26 25.09 3.33 8.32
N GLY A 27 24.47 2.19 8.02
CA GLY A 27 23.98 1.23 9.00
C GLY A 27 22.52 1.48 9.43
N TRP A 28 21.88 0.41 9.85
CA TRP A 28 20.46 0.41 10.21
C TRP A 28 20.07 1.38 11.34
N ARG A 29 20.99 1.61 12.29
CA ARG A 29 20.73 2.53 13.42
C ARG A 29 20.53 3.98 12.94
N ILE A 30 21.32 4.42 11.96
CA ILE A 30 21.20 5.76 11.37
C ILE A 30 19.91 5.85 10.55
N ALA A 31 19.57 4.82 9.77
CA ALA A 31 18.31 4.76 9.04
C ALA A 31 17.10 4.91 9.96
N TYR A 32 17.03 4.15 11.06
CA TYR A 32 15.97 4.29 12.06
C TYR A 32 15.98 5.65 12.76
N GLY A 33 17.15 6.23 13.02
CA GLY A 33 17.29 7.59 13.57
C GLY A 33 16.67 8.65 12.66
N VAL A 34 16.92 8.57 11.35
CA VAL A 34 16.30 9.46 10.34
C VAL A 34 14.79 9.29 10.32
N VAL A 35 14.28 8.06 10.31
CA VAL A 35 12.85 7.79 10.35
C VAL A 35 12.21 8.37 11.63
N SER A 36 12.84 8.14 12.78
CA SER A 36 12.35 8.67 14.07
C SER A 36 12.31 10.20 14.09
N LEU A 37 13.31 10.86 13.51
CA LEU A 37 13.32 12.32 13.37
C LEU A 37 12.19 12.82 12.48
N LEU A 38 11.95 12.16 11.34
CA LEU A 38 10.83 12.52 10.45
C LEU A 38 9.48 12.36 11.15
N PHE A 39 9.28 11.29 11.93
CA PHE A 39 8.07 11.12 12.74
C PHE A 39 7.91 12.20 13.80
N ALA A 40 8.99 12.57 14.51
CA ALA A 40 8.96 13.64 15.48
C ALA A 40 8.59 14.99 14.84
N LEU A 41 9.17 15.32 13.69
CA LEU A 41 8.84 16.53 12.94
C LEU A 41 7.38 16.52 12.47
N THR A 42 6.89 15.39 11.97
CA THR A 42 5.49 15.22 11.57
C THR A 42 4.56 15.40 12.76
N PHE A 43 4.88 14.80 13.91
CA PHE A 43 4.10 14.98 15.14
C PHE A 43 4.03 16.44 15.56
N LEU A 44 5.15 17.15 15.58
CA LEU A 44 5.21 18.57 15.90
C LEU A 44 4.40 19.41 14.91
N ALA A 45 4.51 19.11 13.61
CA ALA A 45 3.73 19.80 12.57
C ALA A 45 2.23 19.58 12.75
N VAL A 46 1.79 18.35 13.02
CA VAL A 46 0.38 18.05 13.29
C VAL A 46 -0.09 18.76 14.54
N ALA A 47 0.68 18.73 15.62
CA ALA A 47 0.34 19.41 16.88
C ALA A 47 0.22 20.93 16.72
N ALA A 48 1.04 21.54 15.84
CA ALA A 48 1.08 22.99 15.63
C ALA A 48 0.03 23.48 14.62
N PHE A 49 -0.23 22.73 13.56
CA PHE A 49 -1.00 23.21 12.39
C PHE A 49 -2.37 22.57 12.22
N VAL A 50 -2.64 21.40 12.83
CA VAL A 50 -3.93 20.75 12.68
C VAL A 50 -4.92 21.28 13.71
N PRO A 51 -5.99 21.98 13.29
CA PRO A 51 -7.00 22.48 14.21
C PRO A 51 -7.76 21.30 14.84
N ARG A 52 -8.15 21.47 16.10
CA ARG A 52 -9.01 20.50 16.79
C ARG A 52 -10.37 20.48 16.10
N SER A 53 -10.72 19.35 15.49
CA SER A 53 -12.07 19.14 14.97
C SER A 53 -13.03 18.81 16.10
N ALA A 54 -14.24 19.38 16.05
CA ALA A 54 -15.30 18.98 16.98
C ALA A 54 -15.66 17.51 16.75
N ALA A 55 -15.86 16.77 17.83
CA ALA A 55 -16.35 15.41 17.74
C ALA A 55 -17.75 15.38 17.12
N ASP A 56 -18.03 14.41 16.26
CA ASP A 56 -19.39 14.20 15.74
C ASP A 56 -20.28 13.68 16.88
N GLU A 57 -21.17 14.54 17.38
CA GLU A 57 -22.07 14.23 18.51
C GLU A 57 -23.03 13.06 18.20
N HIS A 58 -23.19 12.70 16.93
CA HIS A 58 -24.06 11.61 16.49
C HIS A 58 -23.32 10.27 16.28
N ALA A 59 -21.98 10.26 16.42
CA ALA A 59 -21.19 9.03 16.34
C ALA A 59 -21.36 8.21 17.62
N THR A 60 -22.22 7.19 17.59
CA THR A 60 -22.39 6.26 18.72
C THR A 60 -21.68 4.94 18.42
N VAL A 61 -20.95 4.41 19.40
CA VAL A 61 -20.23 3.12 19.28
C VAL A 61 -21.14 1.99 18.82
N GLY A 62 -22.39 1.97 19.30
CA GLY A 62 -23.36 0.96 18.90
C GLY A 62 -23.77 1.04 17.42
N ARG A 63 -23.76 2.23 16.82
CA ARG A 63 -24.06 2.45 15.40
C ARG A 63 -22.88 1.98 14.54
N GLU A 64 -21.68 2.32 14.93
CA GLU A 64 -20.43 1.89 14.29
C GLU A 64 -20.25 0.37 14.33
N LEU A 65 -20.50 -0.27 15.49
CA LEU A 65 -20.41 -1.73 15.63
C LEU A 65 -21.45 -2.50 14.80
N ARG A 66 -22.55 -1.85 14.39
CA ARG A 66 -23.56 -2.48 13.56
C ARG A 66 -23.04 -2.86 12.17
N ALA A 67 -22.03 -2.14 11.66
CA ALA A 67 -21.37 -2.46 10.40
C ALA A 67 -20.77 -3.87 10.37
N PHE A 68 -20.27 -4.37 11.51
CA PHE A 68 -19.70 -5.72 11.62
C PHE A 68 -20.72 -6.86 11.40
N ARG A 69 -22.03 -6.56 11.43
CA ARG A 69 -23.09 -7.53 11.11
C ARG A 69 -23.26 -7.75 9.60
N SER A 70 -22.67 -6.90 8.76
CA SER A 70 -22.76 -7.03 7.31
C SER A 70 -21.76 -8.08 6.79
N PRO A 71 -22.22 -9.20 6.19
CA PRO A 71 -21.32 -10.16 5.57
C PRO A 71 -20.49 -9.55 4.43
N GLN A 72 -21.04 -8.53 3.75
CA GLN A 72 -20.36 -7.83 2.67
C GLN A 72 -19.11 -7.08 3.15
N LEU A 73 -19.14 -6.54 4.39
CA LEU A 73 -17.99 -5.90 5.00
C LEU A 73 -16.81 -6.89 5.10
N TRP A 74 -17.07 -8.08 5.61
CA TRP A 74 -16.05 -9.13 5.79
C TRP A 74 -15.49 -9.64 4.48
N ILE A 75 -16.32 -9.75 3.43
CA ILE A 75 -15.89 -10.13 2.09
C ILE A 75 -14.95 -9.06 1.52
N VAL A 76 -15.29 -7.78 1.64
CA VAL A 76 -14.45 -6.69 1.13
C VAL A 76 -13.14 -6.58 1.91
N MET A 77 -13.20 -6.76 3.24
CA MET A 77 -11.99 -6.84 4.08
C MET A 77 -11.09 -8.01 3.69
N GLY A 78 -11.68 -9.19 3.47
CA GLY A 78 -10.97 -10.38 3.01
C GLY A 78 -10.28 -10.17 1.65
N LEU A 79 -10.96 -9.53 0.71
CA LEU A 79 -10.37 -9.14 -0.58
C LEU A 79 -9.18 -8.19 -0.40
N GLY A 80 -9.31 -7.19 0.47
CA GLY A 80 -8.21 -6.29 0.79
C GLY A 80 -7.02 -7.02 1.42
N ALA A 81 -7.27 -7.88 2.40
CA ALA A 81 -6.24 -8.66 3.08
C ALA A 81 -5.50 -9.61 2.12
N VAL A 82 -6.22 -10.36 1.28
CA VAL A 82 -5.61 -11.29 0.31
C VAL A 82 -4.81 -10.52 -0.75
N GLY A 83 -5.33 -9.41 -1.27
CA GLY A 83 -4.63 -8.60 -2.26
C GLY A 83 -3.33 -8.00 -1.71
N PHE A 84 -3.36 -7.43 -0.50
CA PHE A 84 -2.15 -6.91 0.14
C PHE A 84 -1.19 -8.00 0.59
N GLY A 85 -1.70 -9.16 1.09
CA GLY A 85 -0.86 -10.30 1.44
C GLY A 85 -0.02 -10.79 0.26
N GLY A 86 -0.63 -10.91 -0.92
CA GLY A 86 0.09 -11.26 -2.14
C GLY A 86 1.20 -10.27 -2.53
N PHE A 87 0.96 -8.97 -2.37
CA PHE A 87 1.99 -7.95 -2.57
C PHE A 87 3.10 -8.06 -1.52
N PHE A 88 2.77 -8.11 -0.23
CA PHE A 88 3.75 -8.17 0.84
C PHE A 88 4.56 -9.45 0.84
N ALA A 89 4.02 -10.58 0.40
CA ALA A 89 4.74 -11.83 0.23
C ALA A 89 5.97 -11.69 -0.67
N VAL A 90 5.91 -10.85 -1.72
CA VAL A 90 7.07 -10.57 -2.58
C VAL A 90 7.86 -9.38 -2.08
N TYR A 91 7.18 -8.31 -1.63
CA TYR A 91 7.83 -7.08 -1.21
C TYR A 91 8.77 -7.28 -0.01
N SER A 92 8.37 -8.08 0.98
CA SER A 92 9.19 -8.40 2.15
C SER A 92 10.45 -9.19 1.79
N TYR A 93 10.37 -9.99 0.73
CA TYR A 93 11.48 -10.81 0.24
C TYR A 93 12.19 -10.21 -0.98
N ILE A 94 11.98 -8.94 -1.29
CA ILE A 94 12.55 -8.33 -2.49
C ILE A 94 14.08 -8.32 -2.46
N SER A 95 14.69 -8.12 -1.28
CA SER A 95 16.14 -8.14 -1.12
C SER A 95 16.74 -9.53 -1.36
N PRO A 96 16.28 -10.61 -0.71
CA PRO A 96 16.69 -11.97 -1.05
C PRO A 96 16.40 -12.36 -2.51
N LEU A 97 15.27 -11.93 -3.07
CA LEU A 97 14.92 -12.20 -4.47
C LEU A 97 15.95 -11.60 -5.43
N VAL A 98 16.29 -10.33 -5.23
CA VAL A 98 17.28 -9.61 -6.05
C VAL A 98 18.66 -10.23 -5.94
N GLN A 99 19.09 -10.60 -4.73
CA GLN A 99 20.45 -11.10 -4.50
C GLN A 99 20.60 -12.59 -4.83
N ASN A 100 19.67 -13.44 -4.39
CA ASN A 100 19.83 -14.89 -4.46
C ASN A 100 19.18 -15.51 -5.69
N VAL A 101 18.15 -14.89 -6.28
CA VAL A 101 17.44 -15.42 -7.46
C VAL A 101 17.94 -14.73 -8.71
N THR A 102 17.98 -13.40 -8.73
CA THR A 102 18.45 -12.65 -9.91
C THR A 102 19.98 -12.57 -9.97
N GLY A 103 20.68 -12.71 -8.83
CA GLY A 103 22.14 -12.63 -8.75
C GLY A 103 22.69 -11.19 -8.84
N LEU A 104 21.86 -10.19 -8.56
CA LEU A 104 22.29 -8.78 -8.54
C LEU A 104 22.93 -8.42 -7.20
N PRO A 105 23.86 -7.45 -7.17
CA PRO A 105 24.46 -6.98 -5.93
C PRO A 105 23.42 -6.29 -5.03
N GLU A 106 23.67 -6.26 -3.73
CA GLU A 106 22.79 -5.62 -2.73
C GLU A 106 22.51 -4.14 -3.07
N SER A 107 23.48 -3.45 -3.68
CA SER A 107 23.34 -2.06 -4.13
C SER A 107 22.25 -1.86 -5.20
N ALA A 108 21.78 -2.92 -5.86
CA ALA A 108 20.66 -2.86 -6.81
C ALA A 108 19.28 -2.81 -6.12
N VAL A 109 19.19 -3.24 -4.86
CA VAL A 109 17.91 -3.30 -4.14
C VAL A 109 17.19 -1.95 -4.06
N PRO A 110 17.85 -0.82 -3.72
CA PRO A 110 17.21 0.49 -3.74
C PRO A 110 16.62 0.85 -5.10
N LEU A 111 17.30 0.50 -6.19
CA LEU A 111 16.83 0.77 -7.54
C LEU A 111 15.56 -0.04 -7.88
N VAL A 112 15.51 -1.30 -7.49
CA VAL A 112 14.30 -2.13 -7.65
C VAL A 112 13.15 -1.55 -6.84
N LEU A 113 13.39 -1.06 -5.61
CA LEU A 113 12.37 -0.40 -4.79
C LEU A 113 11.88 0.92 -5.41
N VAL A 114 12.74 1.70 -6.07
CA VAL A 114 12.31 2.86 -6.88
C VAL A 114 11.33 2.42 -7.96
N VAL A 115 11.62 1.33 -8.65
CA VAL A 115 10.74 0.82 -9.71
C VAL A 115 9.40 0.35 -9.16
N VAL A 116 9.36 -0.31 -7.99
CA VAL A 116 8.11 -0.60 -7.28
C VAL A 116 7.33 0.68 -7.02
N GLY A 117 7.99 1.71 -6.46
CA GLY A 117 7.38 3.00 -6.17
C GLY A 117 6.82 3.69 -7.41
N LEU A 118 7.57 3.69 -8.53
CA LEU A 118 7.07 4.21 -9.82
C LEU A 118 5.82 3.44 -10.29
N GLY A 119 5.83 2.11 -10.15
CA GLY A 119 4.65 1.30 -10.38
C GLY A 119 3.47 1.73 -9.52
N MET A 120 3.70 1.97 -8.21
CA MET A 120 2.66 2.43 -7.29
C MET A 120 2.03 3.75 -7.72
N VAL A 121 2.81 4.72 -8.18
CA VAL A 121 2.29 6.00 -8.70
C VAL A 121 1.38 5.77 -9.91
N VAL A 122 1.85 4.98 -10.87
CA VAL A 122 1.05 4.66 -12.06
C VAL A 122 -0.23 3.91 -11.68
N GLY A 123 -0.10 2.91 -10.81
CA GLY A 123 -1.23 2.11 -10.33
C GLY A 123 -2.26 2.91 -9.57
N GLY A 124 -1.83 3.81 -8.68
CA GLY A 124 -2.72 4.70 -7.92
C GLY A 124 -3.55 5.61 -8.84
N VAL A 125 -2.90 6.21 -9.85
CA VAL A 125 -3.59 7.05 -10.85
C VAL A 125 -4.59 6.23 -11.67
N LEU A 126 -4.16 5.09 -12.21
CA LEU A 126 -5.03 4.21 -13.01
C LEU A 126 -6.17 3.62 -12.18
N GLY A 127 -5.87 3.16 -10.96
CA GLY A 127 -6.85 2.60 -10.04
C GLY A 127 -7.90 3.61 -9.62
N GLY A 128 -7.50 4.87 -9.35
CA GLY A 128 -8.42 5.97 -9.07
C GLY A 128 -9.38 6.20 -10.25
N HIS A 129 -8.86 6.37 -11.46
CA HIS A 129 -9.70 6.56 -12.66
C HIS A 129 -10.63 5.37 -12.92
N LEU A 130 -10.17 4.14 -12.74
CA LEU A 130 -11.00 2.95 -12.92
C LEU A 130 -12.10 2.87 -11.83
N ALA A 131 -11.79 3.23 -10.59
CA ALA A 131 -12.72 3.24 -9.48
C ALA A 131 -13.84 4.27 -9.67
N ASP A 132 -13.55 5.43 -10.27
CA ASP A 132 -14.53 6.45 -10.61
C ASP A 132 -15.61 5.93 -11.59
N HIS A 133 -15.23 5.00 -12.48
CA HIS A 133 -16.16 4.40 -13.42
C HIS A 133 -16.91 3.20 -12.83
N SER A 134 -16.22 2.32 -12.10
CA SER A 134 -16.84 1.14 -11.48
C SER A 134 -15.95 0.50 -10.42
N VAL A 135 -16.27 0.73 -9.17
CA VAL A 135 -15.56 0.19 -8.00
C VAL A 135 -15.43 -1.35 -8.07
N LYS A 136 -16.54 -2.05 -8.36
CA LYS A 136 -16.53 -3.52 -8.45
C LYS A 136 -15.59 -4.03 -9.55
N ARG A 137 -15.69 -3.42 -10.75
CA ARG A 137 -14.86 -3.84 -11.89
C ARG A 137 -13.37 -3.58 -11.62
N THR A 138 -13.05 -2.45 -10.96
CA THR A 138 -11.68 -2.11 -10.57
C THR A 138 -11.10 -3.14 -9.60
N ILE A 139 -11.87 -3.59 -8.60
CA ILE A 139 -11.41 -4.64 -7.68
C ILE A 139 -11.12 -5.94 -8.42
N TYR A 140 -12.03 -6.40 -9.31
CA TYR A 140 -11.81 -7.65 -10.05
C TYR A 140 -10.60 -7.56 -11.00
N ILE A 141 -10.51 -6.49 -11.78
CA ILE A 141 -9.38 -6.27 -12.70
C ILE A 141 -8.07 -6.16 -11.91
N GLY A 142 -8.06 -5.39 -10.82
CA GLY A 142 -6.90 -5.23 -9.96
C GLY A 142 -6.40 -6.54 -9.37
N MET A 143 -7.31 -7.38 -8.87
CA MET A 143 -6.97 -8.71 -8.35
C MET A 143 -6.40 -9.64 -9.42
N LEU A 144 -7.03 -9.69 -10.60
CA LEU A 144 -6.51 -10.49 -11.71
C LEU A 144 -5.15 -9.98 -12.20
N ALA A 145 -4.99 -8.65 -12.26
CA ALA A 145 -3.72 -8.04 -12.63
C ALA A 145 -2.62 -8.33 -11.59
N LEU A 146 -2.95 -8.34 -10.29
CA LEU A 146 -2.02 -8.72 -9.23
C LEU A 146 -1.59 -10.19 -9.35
N ILE A 147 -2.53 -11.10 -9.58
CA ILE A 147 -2.21 -12.51 -9.85
C ILE A 147 -1.27 -12.61 -11.05
N GLY A 148 -1.56 -11.91 -12.15
CA GLY A 148 -0.70 -11.86 -13.32
C GLY A 148 0.70 -11.31 -13.01
N ALA A 149 0.79 -10.23 -12.22
CA ALA A 149 2.07 -9.66 -11.79
C ALA A 149 2.90 -10.63 -10.95
N LEU A 150 2.26 -11.36 -10.03
CA LEU A 150 2.91 -12.40 -9.22
C LEU A 150 3.43 -13.54 -10.10
N LEU A 151 2.63 -14.03 -11.05
CA LEU A 151 3.05 -15.07 -12.00
C LEU A 151 4.21 -14.59 -12.87
N VAL A 152 4.14 -13.38 -13.43
CA VAL A 152 5.25 -12.79 -14.18
C VAL A 152 6.51 -12.76 -13.32
N THR A 153 6.43 -12.31 -12.08
CA THR A 153 7.57 -12.28 -11.17
C THR A 153 8.16 -13.68 -10.96
N VAL A 154 7.32 -14.70 -10.70
CA VAL A 154 7.78 -16.09 -10.50
C VAL A 154 8.57 -16.60 -11.70
N PHE A 155 8.11 -16.35 -12.93
CA PHE A 155 8.74 -16.88 -14.12
C PHE A 155 9.91 -16.04 -14.65
N THR A 156 9.99 -14.75 -14.27
CA THR A 156 10.97 -13.84 -14.85
C THR A 156 12.01 -13.31 -13.87
N ALA A 157 11.86 -13.55 -12.55
CA ALA A 157 12.74 -13.02 -11.51
C ALA A 157 14.22 -13.44 -11.65
N GLN A 158 14.52 -14.53 -12.35
CA GLN A 158 15.90 -14.98 -12.63
C GLN A 158 16.63 -14.08 -13.66
N TRP A 159 15.90 -13.22 -14.38
CA TRP A 159 16.48 -12.31 -15.34
C TRP A 159 16.45 -10.87 -14.80
N VAL A 160 17.49 -10.11 -15.06
CA VAL A 160 17.60 -8.73 -14.59
C VAL A 160 16.40 -7.89 -15.03
N TRP A 161 16.03 -7.93 -16.31
CA TRP A 161 14.85 -7.21 -16.80
C TRP A 161 13.53 -7.75 -16.23
N GLY A 162 13.49 -9.02 -15.92
CA GLY A 162 12.31 -9.67 -15.34
C GLY A 162 12.03 -9.18 -13.92
N VAL A 163 13.05 -9.02 -13.06
CA VAL A 163 12.84 -8.51 -11.71
C VAL A 163 12.37 -7.05 -11.71
N PHE A 164 12.88 -6.21 -12.62
CA PHE A 164 12.40 -4.84 -12.76
C PHE A 164 10.97 -4.76 -13.27
N LEU A 165 10.62 -5.57 -14.28
CA LEU A 165 9.25 -5.67 -14.78
C LEU A 165 8.29 -6.17 -13.70
N GLY A 166 8.66 -7.23 -12.99
CA GLY A 166 7.87 -7.76 -11.87
C GLY A 166 7.68 -6.72 -10.77
N ALA A 167 8.75 -6.03 -10.38
CA ALA A 167 8.71 -4.95 -9.39
C ALA A 167 7.73 -3.82 -9.79
N PHE A 168 7.79 -3.37 -11.05
CA PHE A 168 6.88 -2.36 -11.57
C PHE A 168 5.42 -2.82 -11.54
N LEU A 169 5.16 -4.02 -12.06
CA LEU A 169 3.81 -4.59 -12.11
C LEU A 169 3.22 -4.83 -10.72
N LEU A 170 4.02 -5.33 -9.78
CA LEU A 170 3.62 -5.49 -8.37
C LEU A 170 3.25 -4.15 -7.74
N GLY A 171 4.09 -3.13 -7.91
CA GLY A 171 3.78 -1.79 -7.43
C GLY A 171 2.50 -1.23 -8.04
N ALA A 172 2.35 -1.33 -9.36
CA ALA A 172 1.19 -0.81 -10.08
C ALA A 172 -0.12 -1.51 -9.66
N THR A 173 -0.12 -2.83 -9.59
CA THR A 173 -1.32 -3.59 -9.25
C THR A 173 -1.71 -3.45 -7.79
N SER A 174 -0.73 -3.43 -6.86
CA SER A 174 -0.99 -3.26 -5.42
C SER A 174 -1.59 -1.89 -5.09
N SER A 175 -1.15 -0.82 -5.75
CA SER A 175 -1.63 0.55 -5.51
C SER A 175 -2.96 0.86 -6.22
N ALA A 176 -3.34 0.09 -7.23
CA ALA A 176 -4.61 0.28 -7.93
C ALA A 176 -5.84 -0.22 -7.15
N ILE A 177 -5.67 -1.17 -6.23
CA ILE A 177 -6.78 -1.82 -5.51
C ILE A 177 -7.30 -0.99 -4.33
N PRO A 178 -6.47 -0.38 -3.46
CA PRO A 178 -6.89 0.26 -2.21
C PRO A 178 -7.99 1.31 -2.36
N PRO A 179 -7.95 2.24 -3.33
CA PRO A 179 -9.00 3.26 -3.47
C PRO A 179 -10.38 2.63 -3.70
N ALA A 180 -10.43 1.58 -4.53
CA ALA A 180 -11.67 0.89 -4.83
C ALA A 180 -12.19 0.08 -3.62
N VAL A 181 -11.30 -0.59 -2.88
CA VAL A 181 -11.65 -1.32 -1.65
C VAL A 181 -12.16 -0.35 -0.59
N GLN A 182 -11.49 0.77 -0.38
CA GLN A 182 -11.90 1.81 0.58
C GLN A 182 -13.28 2.38 0.24
N THR A 183 -13.52 2.74 -1.03
CA THR A 183 -14.82 3.22 -1.48
C THR A 183 -15.89 2.16 -1.24
N ARG A 184 -15.62 0.89 -1.56
CA ARG A 184 -16.57 -0.19 -1.34
C ARG A 184 -16.88 -0.45 0.13
N LEU A 185 -15.87 -0.36 1.00
CA LEU A 185 -16.09 -0.48 2.45
C LEU A 185 -16.99 0.63 2.97
N MET A 186 -16.78 1.87 2.53
CA MET A 186 -17.61 3.00 2.91
C MET A 186 -19.06 2.84 2.41
N ASP A 187 -19.26 2.34 1.19
CA ASP A 187 -20.60 2.09 0.64
C ASP A 187 -21.36 1.03 1.45
N VAL A 188 -20.67 -0.06 1.82
CA VAL A 188 -21.27 -1.18 2.56
C VAL A 188 -21.53 -0.81 4.03
N ALA A 189 -20.69 0.02 4.62
CA ALA A 189 -20.81 0.47 6.00
C ALA A 189 -21.92 1.52 6.21
N GLY A 190 -22.39 2.17 5.15
CA GLY A 190 -23.43 3.18 5.19
C GLY A 190 -23.06 4.33 6.13
N ASP A 191 -23.77 4.41 7.27
CA ASP A 191 -23.56 5.47 8.27
C ASP A 191 -22.29 5.27 9.14
N ALA A 192 -21.69 4.07 9.14
CA ALA A 192 -20.51 3.72 9.95
C ALA A 192 -19.20 3.95 9.18
N ARG A 193 -19.05 5.12 8.55
CA ARG A 193 -17.90 5.42 7.66
C ARG A 193 -16.57 5.48 8.38
N THR A 194 -16.57 5.90 9.65
CA THR A 194 -15.34 6.01 10.45
C THR A 194 -14.74 4.64 10.71
N ILE A 195 -15.56 3.68 11.10
CA ILE A 195 -15.11 2.29 11.31
C ILE A 195 -14.71 1.64 9.99
N ALA A 196 -15.42 1.90 8.89
CA ALA A 196 -15.07 1.39 7.57
C ALA A 196 -13.68 1.85 7.11
N ALA A 197 -13.34 3.12 7.33
CA ALA A 197 -12.01 3.65 7.04
C ALA A 197 -10.92 2.97 7.89
N ALA A 198 -11.18 2.78 9.19
CA ALA A 198 -10.26 2.08 10.09
C ALA A 198 -10.08 0.60 9.70
N LEU A 199 -11.15 -0.09 9.32
CA LEU A 199 -11.14 -1.48 8.91
C LEU A 199 -10.38 -1.70 7.59
N ASN A 200 -10.39 -0.72 6.68
CA ASN A 200 -9.59 -0.78 5.47
C ASN A 200 -8.09 -0.95 5.79
N HIS A 201 -7.57 -0.12 6.70
CA HIS A 201 -6.18 -0.24 7.15
C HIS A 201 -5.93 -1.55 7.91
N SER A 202 -6.89 -1.97 8.74
CA SER A 202 -6.77 -3.25 9.46
C SER A 202 -6.71 -4.45 8.51
N ALA A 203 -7.49 -4.45 7.42
CA ALA A 203 -7.45 -5.50 6.39
C ALA A 203 -6.05 -5.57 5.73
N PHE A 204 -5.45 -4.42 5.42
CA PHE A 204 -4.11 -4.36 4.85
C PHE A 204 -3.04 -4.87 5.82
N HIS A 205 -3.13 -4.53 7.11
CA HIS A 205 -2.21 -5.04 8.12
C HIS A 205 -2.34 -6.55 8.35
N ILE A 206 -3.56 -7.09 8.29
CA ILE A 206 -3.78 -8.54 8.29
C ILE A 206 -3.10 -9.18 7.07
N GLY A 207 -3.28 -8.61 5.88
CA GLY A 207 -2.60 -9.04 4.67
C GLY A 207 -1.08 -9.04 4.82
N ASN A 208 -0.52 -7.96 5.35
CA ASN A 208 0.92 -7.85 5.61
C ASN A 208 1.44 -8.88 6.63
N SER A 209 0.60 -9.31 7.57
CA SER A 209 0.98 -10.32 8.58
C SER A 209 0.95 -11.75 8.04
N ILE A 210 0.24 -11.98 6.93
CA ILE A 210 0.10 -13.29 6.29
C ILE A 210 1.12 -13.46 5.15
N GLY A 211 1.47 -12.38 4.43
CA GLY A 211 2.47 -12.36 3.35
C GLY A 211 3.85 -11.98 3.84
#